data_ad796799d5523153656eeb6897bdce02
#
_entry.id   ad796799d5523153656eeb6897bdce02
#
_cell.length_a   1.000
_cell.length_b   1.000
_cell.length_c   1.000
_cell.angle_alpha   90.00
_cell.angle_beta   90.00
_cell.angle_gamma   90.00
#
_symmetry.space_group_name_H-M   'P 1'
#
loop_
_entity.id
_entity.type
_entity.pdbx_description
1 polymer ?
#
loop_
_entity_poly.entity_id
_entity_poly.type
_entity_poly.pdbx_seq_one_letter_code
_entity_poly.pdbx_strand_id
1 'polypeptide(L)'
;MAQPTRCGWAGPEPIYLDYHDHEWGRPTHDDRALFELLSLEGMQAGLSWITILKKREAFRAAFADFEPAAVARFDDAKVAELMQNAGIIRNRRKIVSVIENARHFLEVQREFGSFDRFLWAYVDGKPIVNSPETDADMPASTPLSDR
;
A
#
# COMPACT_ATOMS: atom_id res chain seq x y z
N MET A 1 -25.53 -5.49 19.88
CA MET A 1 -25.35 -5.75 18.45
C MET A 1 -24.23 -6.77 18.26
N ALA A 2 -24.44 -7.68 17.35
CA ALA A 2 -23.41 -8.67 17.03
C ALA A 2 -22.21 -7.99 16.40
N GLN A 3 -20.99 -8.39 16.79
CA GLN A 3 -19.78 -7.91 16.13
C GLN A 3 -19.68 -8.54 14.72
N PRO A 4 -19.10 -7.81 13.74
CA PRO A 4 -18.90 -8.38 12.41
C PRO A 4 -17.94 -9.57 12.47
N THR A 5 -18.14 -10.54 11.57
CA THR A 5 -17.20 -11.64 11.41
C THR A 5 -15.90 -11.08 10.80
N ARG A 6 -14.75 -11.44 11.42
CA ARG A 6 -13.45 -10.95 10.97
C ARG A 6 -12.49 -12.10 10.71
N CYS A 7 -11.52 -11.84 9.83
CA CYS A 7 -10.41 -12.75 9.61
C CYS A 7 -9.57 -12.88 10.88
N GLY A 8 -9.00 -14.06 11.10
CA GLY A 8 -8.21 -14.32 12.32
C GLY A 8 -7.00 -13.42 12.49
N TRP A 9 -6.42 -12.96 11.38
CA TRP A 9 -5.24 -12.10 11.39
C TRP A 9 -5.52 -10.67 11.87
N ALA A 10 -6.81 -10.24 11.90
CA ALA A 10 -7.15 -8.86 12.27
C ALA A 10 -6.80 -8.51 13.72
N GLY A 11 -6.69 -9.52 14.59
CA GLY A 11 -6.27 -9.35 15.98
C GLY A 11 -7.21 -8.50 16.82
N PRO A 12 -6.80 -8.12 18.06
CA PRO A 12 -7.65 -7.34 18.93
C PRO A 12 -7.43 -5.82 18.85
N GLU A 13 -6.38 -5.35 18.16
CA GLU A 13 -6.04 -3.92 18.19
C GLU A 13 -6.99 -3.07 17.34
N PRO A 14 -7.54 -1.96 17.90
CA PRO A 14 -8.54 -1.14 17.20
C PRO A 14 -8.11 -0.65 15.82
N ILE A 15 -6.84 -0.25 15.66
CA ILE A 15 -6.34 0.23 14.37
C ILE A 15 -6.38 -0.86 13.30
N TYR A 16 -6.12 -2.10 13.69
CA TYR A 16 -6.14 -3.24 12.76
C TYR A 16 -7.57 -3.65 12.42
N LEU A 17 -8.45 -3.62 13.43
CA LEU A 17 -9.88 -3.91 13.23
C LEU A 17 -10.51 -2.89 12.31
N ASP A 18 -10.20 -1.62 12.47
CA ASP A 18 -10.69 -0.55 11.60
C ASP A 18 -10.20 -0.74 10.16
N TYR A 19 -8.93 -1.07 9.99
CA TYR A 19 -8.36 -1.38 8.67
C TYR A 19 -9.12 -2.55 8.01
N HIS A 20 -9.31 -3.64 8.73
CA HIS A 20 -10.02 -4.81 8.22
C HIS A 20 -11.46 -4.49 7.82
N ASP A 21 -12.16 -3.75 8.67
CA ASP A 21 -13.60 -3.52 8.49
C ASP A 21 -13.90 -2.48 7.40
N HIS A 22 -13.02 -1.49 7.20
CA HIS A 22 -13.32 -0.33 6.36
C HIS A 22 -12.40 -0.15 5.15
N GLU A 23 -11.29 -0.85 5.08
CA GLU A 23 -10.33 -0.68 4.00
C GLU A 23 -9.99 -1.98 3.28
N TRP A 24 -9.63 -3.03 4.02
CA TRP A 24 -9.21 -4.29 3.42
C TRP A 24 -10.34 -4.92 2.60
N GLY A 25 -9.99 -5.39 1.39
CA GLY A 25 -10.95 -6.01 0.48
C GLY A 25 -11.93 -5.04 -0.18
N ARG A 26 -11.77 -3.73 0.03
CA ARG A 26 -12.58 -2.72 -0.63
C ARG A 26 -11.85 -2.16 -1.84
N PRO A 27 -12.49 -2.11 -3.02
CA PRO A 27 -11.87 -1.55 -4.22
C PRO A 27 -11.50 -0.09 -4.03
N THR A 28 -10.34 0.32 -4.56
CA THR A 28 -9.97 1.73 -4.66
C THR A 28 -9.54 2.05 -6.09
N HIS A 29 -9.98 3.20 -6.59
CA HIS A 29 -9.72 3.69 -7.93
C HIS A 29 -9.04 5.06 -7.94
N ASP A 30 -8.63 5.57 -6.77
CA ASP A 30 -7.89 6.81 -6.66
C ASP A 30 -6.39 6.54 -6.76
N ASP A 31 -5.72 7.17 -7.74
CA ASP A 31 -4.30 6.94 -8.00
C ASP A 31 -3.41 7.26 -6.81
N ARG A 32 -3.70 8.33 -6.07
CA ARG A 32 -2.91 8.67 -4.89
C ARG A 32 -3.06 7.61 -3.80
N ALA A 33 -4.27 7.13 -3.57
CA ALA A 33 -4.51 6.04 -2.62
C ALA A 33 -3.82 4.74 -3.06
N LEU A 34 -3.82 4.44 -4.35
CA LEU A 34 -3.12 3.29 -4.90
C LEU A 34 -1.60 3.41 -4.71
N PHE A 35 -1.03 4.59 -4.93
CA PHE A 35 0.39 4.83 -4.69
C PHE A 35 0.74 4.72 -3.21
N GLU A 36 -0.11 5.23 -2.32
CA GLU A 36 0.07 5.07 -0.88
C GLU A 36 0.13 3.60 -0.48
N LEU A 37 -0.84 2.79 -0.93
CA LEU A 37 -0.88 1.37 -0.63
C LEU A 37 0.34 0.64 -1.18
N LEU A 38 0.71 0.90 -2.43
CA LEU A 38 1.90 0.31 -3.04
C LEU A 38 3.15 0.61 -2.23
N SER A 39 3.30 1.85 -1.78
CA SER A 39 4.45 2.29 -0.98
C SER A 39 4.47 1.63 0.40
N LEU A 40 3.32 1.58 1.07
CA LEU A 40 3.21 0.96 2.40
C LEU A 40 3.46 -0.55 2.32
N GLU A 41 2.99 -1.22 1.28
CA GLU A 41 3.28 -2.64 1.05
C GLU A 41 4.79 -2.88 0.89
N GLY A 42 5.49 -2.01 0.16
CA GLY A 42 6.94 -2.08 0.04
C GLY A 42 7.66 -1.88 1.37
N MET A 43 7.16 -0.97 2.19
CA MET A 43 7.72 -0.72 3.52
C MET A 43 7.52 -1.89 4.48
N GLN A 44 6.48 -2.69 4.26
CA GLN A 44 6.18 -3.84 5.11
C GLN A 44 7.24 -4.94 5.03
N ALA A 45 8.01 -5.05 3.96
CA ALA A 45 8.94 -6.17 3.77
C ALA A 45 9.77 -6.44 5.03
N GLY A 46 9.65 -7.63 5.58
CA GLY A 46 10.30 -8.04 6.83
C GLY A 46 9.63 -7.56 8.11
N LEU A 47 8.47 -6.91 8.03
CA LEU A 47 7.75 -6.32 9.15
C LEU A 47 6.29 -6.79 9.17
N SER A 48 5.59 -6.54 10.28
CA SER A 48 4.15 -6.80 10.36
C SER A 48 3.36 -5.64 9.79
N TRP A 49 2.18 -5.93 9.22
CA TRP A 49 1.31 -4.89 8.66
C TRP A 49 0.84 -3.90 9.73
N ILE A 50 0.57 -4.38 10.96
CA ILE A 50 0.16 -3.49 12.03
C ILE A 50 1.24 -2.46 12.39
N THR A 51 2.52 -2.84 12.28
CA THR A 51 3.64 -1.90 12.46
C THR A 51 3.55 -0.77 11.45
N ILE A 52 3.24 -1.09 10.20
CA ILE A 52 3.07 -0.09 9.13
C ILE A 52 1.84 0.78 9.38
N LEU A 53 0.71 0.17 9.76
CA LEU A 53 -0.51 0.93 10.07
C LEU A 53 -0.29 1.96 11.18
N LYS A 54 0.43 1.60 12.22
CA LYS A 54 0.74 2.50 13.34
C LYS A 54 1.61 3.68 12.93
N LYS A 55 2.38 3.55 11.84
CA LYS A 55 3.25 4.60 11.32
C LYS A 55 2.65 5.32 10.11
N ARG A 56 1.43 5.00 9.73
CA ARG A 56 0.83 5.49 8.48
C ARG A 56 0.79 7.00 8.39
N GLU A 57 0.36 7.68 9.45
CA GLU A 57 0.31 9.15 9.46
C GLU A 57 1.71 9.78 9.34
N ALA A 58 2.71 9.17 9.98
CA ALA A 58 4.08 9.64 9.86
C ALA A 58 4.61 9.43 8.44
N PHE A 59 4.26 8.32 7.77
CA PHE A 59 4.59 8.09 6.37
C PHE A 59 3.93 9.13 5.47
N ARG A 60 2.66 9.44 5.68
CA ARG A 60 1.96 10.47 4.90
C ARG A 60 2.65 11.82 5.02
N ALA A 61 2.99 12.23 6.22
CA ALA A 61 3.70 13.49 6.45
C ALA A 61 5.09 13.49 5.78
N ALA A 62 5.81 12.37 5.84
CA ALA A 62 7.16 12.26 5.30
C ALA A 62 7.18 12.23 3.76
N PHE A 63 6.17 11.65 3.13
CA PHE A 63 6.11 11.42 1.68
C PHE A 63 5.07 12.29 0.97
N ALA A 64 4.86 13.51 1.45
CA ALA A 64 4.00 14.52 0.81
C ALA A 64 2.59 13.98 0.52
N ASP A 65 1.97 13.33 1.50
CA ASP A 65 0.66 12.67 1.39
C ASP A 65 0.58 11.67 0.22
N PHE A 66 1.72 11.09 -0.13
CA PHE A 66 1.86 10.15 -1.26
C PHE A 66 1.36 10.73 -2.59
N GLU A 67 1.62 12.00 -2.79
CA GLU A 67 1.45 12.61 -4.11
C GLU A 67 2.60 12.18 -5.00
N PRO A 68 2.37 11.35 -6.04
CA PRO A 68 3.47 10.77 -6.82
C PRO A 68 4.39 11.81 -7.46
N ALA A 69 3.82 12.90 -7.96
CA ALA A 69 4.60 13.95 -8.59
C ALA A 69 5.56 14.65 -7.61
N ALA A 70 5.14 14.82 -6.36
CA ALA A 70 5.97 15.42 -5.32
C ALA A 70 7.08 14.45 -4.88
N VAL A 71 6.73 13.18 -4.64
CA VAL A 71 7.69 12.16 -4.21
C VAL A 71 8.75 11.90 -5.28
N ALA A 72 8.37 11.90 -6.55
CA ALA A 72 9.28 11.69 -7.67
C ALA A 72 10.39 12.75 -7.73
N ARG A 73 10.18 13.93 -7.13
CA ARG A 73 11.16 15.02 -7.09
C ARG A 73 12.06 15.00 -5.86
N PHE A 74 11.89 14.04 -4.94
CA PHE A 74 12.75 13.93 -3.77
C PHE A 74 14.19 13.65 -4.22
N ASP A 75 15.12 14.37 -3.62
CA ASP A 75 16.56 14.28 -3.92
C ASP A 75 17.33 13.60 -2.79
N ASP A 76 18.66 13.54 -2.91
CA ASP A 76 19.52 12.92 -1.90
C ASP A 76 19.43 13.62 -0.54
N ALA A 77 19.25 14.94 -0.53
CA ALA A 77 19.09 15.71 0.71
C ALA A 77 17.79 15.30 1.41
N LYS A 78 16.72 15.09 0.66
CA LYS A 78 15.44 14.61 1.22
C LYS A 78 15.58 13.18 1.75
N VAL A 79 16.30 12.31 1.07
CA VAL A 79 16.58 10.95 1.55
C VAL A 79 17.33 11.00 2.88
N ALA A 80 18.36 11.85 2.99
CA ALA A 80 19.12 12.03 4.23
C ALA A 80 18.22 12.52 5.37
N GLU A 81 17.32 13.47 5.09
CA GLU A 81 16.32 13.96 6.05
C GLU A 81 15.42 12.83 6.54
N LEU A 82 14.89 12.03 5.60
CA LEU A 82 14.00 10.91 5.93
C LEU A 82 14.69 9.83 6.76
N MET A 83 15.99 9.62 6.57
CA MET A 83 16.78 8.70 7.39
C MET A 83 16.88 9.13 8.85
N GLN A 84 16.59 10.38 9.18
CA GLN A 84 16.55 10.90 10.54
C GLN A 84 15.14 10.88 11.15
N ASN A 85 14.11 10.52 10.38
CA ASN A 85 12.74 10.53 10.84
C ASN A 85 12.39 9.24 11.59
N ALA A 86 12.31 9.32 12.92
CA ALA A 86 12.00 8.16 13.77
C ALA A 86 10.55 7.66 13.62
N GLY A 87 9.66 8.45 13.01
CA GLY A 87 8.26 8.07 12.80
C GLY A 87 8.04 7.07 11.67
N ILE A 88 9.02 6.92 10.78
CA ILE A 88 8.94 6.01 9.64
C ILE A 88 9.93 4.86 9.78
N ILE A 89 9.91 3.94 8.83
CA ILE A 89 10.92 2.89 8.73
C ILE A 89 12.19 3.49 8.10
N ARG A 90 13.26 3.61 8.88
CA ARG A 90 14.52 4.24 8.46
C ARG A 90 15.40 3.23 7.71
N ASN A 91 14.95 2.83 6.54
CA ASN A 91 15.67 1.93 5.65
C ASN A 91 15.89 2.64 4.31
N ARG A 92 17.16 2.96 4.01
CA ARG A 92 17.50 3.73 2.81
C ARG A 92 17.00 3.09 1.53
N ARG A 93 17.15 1.77 1.40
CA ARG A 93 16.71 1.05 0.19
C ARG A 93 15.20 1.17 0.00
N LYS A 94 14.43 1.07 1.09
CA LYS A 94 12.97 1.21 1.05
C LYS A 94 12.56 2.64 0.69
N ILE A 95 13.22 3.63 1.27
CA ILE A 95 12.96 5.05 0.98
C ILE A 95 13.24 5.35 -0.49
N VAL A 96 14.41 4.95 -0.99
CA VAL A 96 14.79 5.16 -2.40
C VAL A 96 13.82 4.43 -3.33
N SER A 97 13.39 3.23 -2.95
CA SER A 97 12.41 2.45 -3.71
C SER A 97 11.08 3.19 -3.88
N VAL A 98 10.59 3.85 -2.84
CA VAL A 98 9.36 4.66 -2.92
C VAL A 98 9.52 5.79 -3.94
N ILE A 99 10.67 6.46 -3.94
CA ILE A 99 10.96 7.55 -4.88
C ILE A 99 11.03 7.04 -6.32
N GLU A 100 11.73 5.94 -6.54
CA GLU A 100 11.82 5.31 -7.86
C GLU A 100 10.45 4.84 -8.35
N ASN A 101 9.67 4.23 -7.47
CA ASN A 101 8.31 3.80 -7.79
C ASN A 101 7.41 4.99 -8.14
N ALA A 102 7.60 6.14 -7.51
CA ALA A 102 6.86 7.35 -7.88
C ALA A 102 7.15 7.75 -9.33
N ARG A 103 8.40 7.68 -9.76
CA ARG A 103 8.79 7.99 -11.13
C ARG A 103 8.16 7.01 -12.12
N HIS A 104 8.21 5.73 -11.83
CA HIS A 104 7.57 4.70 -12.67
C HIS A 104 6.05 4.83 -12.66
N PHE A 105 5.47 5.17 -11.52
CA PHE A 105 4.04 5.42 -11.40
C PHE A 105 3.58 6.54 -12.35
N LEU A 106 4.34 7.63 -12.42
CA LEU A 106 4.07 8.73 -13.35
C LEU A 106 4.17 8.28 -14.82
N GLU A 107 5.11 7.40 -15.13
CA GLU A 107 5.24 6.84 -16.48
C GLU A 107 4.01 6.01 -16.85
N VAL A 108 3.52 5.17 -15.93
CA VAL A 108 2.31 4.38 -16.13
C VAL A 108 1.10 5.29 -16.35
N GLN A 109 0.97 6.35 -15.56
CA GLN A 109 -0.11 7.33 -15.74
C GLN A 109 -0.08 7.96 -17.14
N ARG A 110 1.10 8.29 -17.65
CA ARG A 110 1.24 8.86 -18.99
C ARG A 110 0.87 7.87 -20.09
N GLU A 111 1.24 6.60 -19.93
CA GLU A 111 1.01 5.58 -20.94
C GLU A 111 -0.44 5.10 -20.96
N PHE A 112 -1.07 4.90 -19.79
CA PHE A 112 -2.40 4.30 -19.67
C PHE A 112 -3.50 5.30 -19.30
N GLY A 113 -3.17 6.56 -19.09
CA GLY A 113 -4.11 7.60 -18.68
C GLY A 113 -4.23 7.73 -17.16
N SER A 114 -4.16 6.62 -16.44
CA SER A 114 -4.09 6.56 -14.98
C SER A 114 -3.51 5.23 -14.54
N PHE A 115 -2.99 5.17 -13.32
CA PHE A 115 -2.56 3.90 -12.72
C PHE A 115 -3.78 3.01 -12.43
N ASP A 116 -4.89 3.60 -12.06
CA ASP A 116 -6.17 2.92 -11.87
C ASP A 116 -6.54 2.09 -13.12
N ARG A 117 -6.49 2.69 -14.31
CA ARG A 117 -6.76 1.98 -15.56
C ARG A 117 -5.81 0.82 -15.79
N PHE A 118 -4.52 1.05 -15.58
CA PHE A 118 -3.50 0.03 -15.74
C PHE A 118 -3.75 -1.17 -14.82
N LEU A 119 -3.96 -0.90 -13.54
CA LEU A 119 -4.10 -1.93 -12.52
C LEU A 119 -5.38 -2.74 -12.70
N TRP A 120 -6.52 -2.06 -12.81
CA TRP A 120 -7.82 -2.74 -12.87
C TRP A 120 -8.08 -3.46 -14.19
N ALA A 121 -7.32 -3.17 -15.24
CA ALA A 121 -7.39 -3.93 -16.49
C ALA A 121 -7.05 -5.41 -16.32
N TYR A 122 -6.22 -5.76 -15.32
CA TYR A 122 -5.88 -7.15 -15.02
C TYR A 122 -7.08 -7.99 -14.60
N VAL A 123 -8.14 -7.37 -14.09
CA VAL A 123 -9.37 -8.03 -13.60
C VAL A 123 -10.63 -7.45 -14.27
N ASP A 124 -10.50 -6.83 -15.43
CA ASP A 124 -11.59 -6.23 -16.20
C ASP A 124 -12.44 -5.22 -15.39
N GLY A 125 -11.78 -4.48 -14.51
CA GLY A 125 -12.40 -3.42 -13.71
C GLY A 125 -13.20 -3.89 -12.50
N LYS A 126 -13.23 -5.19 -12.21
CA LYS A 126 -14.00 -5.75 -11.10
C LYS A 126 -13.16 -6.63 -10.19
N PRO A 127 -13.34 -6.55 -8.87
CA PRO A 127 -12.62 -7.44 -7.96
C PRO A 127 -13.03 -8.89 -8.18
N ILE A 128 -12.05 -9.79 -8.07
CA ILE A 128 -12.31 -11.23 -8.01
C ILE A 128 -12.74 -11.55 -6.59
N VAL A 129 -13.94 -12.09 -6.43
CA VAL A 129 -14.50 -12.42 -5.12
C VAL A 129 -14.26 -13.89 -4.82
N ASN A 130 -13.56 -14.16 -3.73
CA ASN A 130 -13.33 -15.50 -3.20
C ASN A 130 -14.06 -15.65 -1.87
N SER A 131 -14.33 -16.89 -1.48
CA SER A 131 -15.01 -17.17 -0.22
C SER A 131 -14.24 -18.26 0.55
N PRO A 132 -13.00 -17.96 1.03
CA PRO A 132 -12.21 -18.92 1.77
C PRO A 132 -12.87 -19.19 3.13
N GLU A 133 -12.85 -20.43 3.58
CA GLU A 133 -13.37 -20.81 4.90
C GLU A 133 -12.28 -20.63 5.98
N THR A 134 -11.00 -20.83 5.61
CA THR A 134 -9.86 -20.71 6.51
C THR A 134 -8.72 -19.94 5.83
N ASP A 135 -7.75 -19.49 6.61
CA ASP A 135 -6.54 -18.84 6.08
C ASP A 135 -5.75 -19.78 5.16
N ALA A 136 -5.83 -21.09 5.40
CA ALA A 136 -5.14 -22.08 4.57
C ALA A 136 -5.72 -22.18 3.14
N ASP A 137 -6.96 -21.75 2.94
CA ASP A 137 -7.62 -21.77 1.64
C ASP A 137 -7.19 -20.60 0.74
N MET A 138 -6.41 -19.66 1.28
CA MET A 138 -5.93 -18.50 0.53
C MET A 138 -4.57 -18.80 -0.09
N PRO A 139 -4.45 -18.77 -1.44
CA PRO A 139 -3.16 -19.02 -2.09
C PRO A 139 -2.20 -17.84 -1.86
N ALA A 140 -0.90 -18.15 -1.77
CA ALA A 140 0.13 -17.10 -1.68
C ALA A 140 0.25 -16.33 -3.00
N SER A 141 0.03 -16.98 -4.14
CA SER A 141 0.02 -16.36 -5.45
C SER A 141 -0.91 -17.11 -6.40
N THR A 142 -1.25 -16.47 -7.50
CA THR A 142 -2.02 -17.06 -8.61
C THR A 142 -1.35 -16.69 -9.92
N PRO A 143 -1.68 -17.37 -11.05
CA PRO A 143 -1.15 -16.96 -12.35
C PRO A 143 -1.44 -15.50 -12.70
N LEU A 144 -2.55 -14.95 -12.23
CA LEU A 144 -2.89 -13.55 -12.43
C LEU A 144 -1.96 -12.62 -11.64
N SER A 145 -1.70 -12.93 -10.37
CA SER A 145 -0.82 -12.10 -9.54
C SER A 145 0.65 -12.17 -9.94
N ASP A 146 1.03 -13.23 -10.68
CA ASP A 146 2.40 -13.42 -11.13
C ASP A 146 2.73 -12.66 -12.41
N ARG A 147 1.73 -12.06 -13.03
CA ARG A 147 1.92 -11.19 -14.20
C ARG A 147 2.50 -9.85 -13.79
#